data_94156a5d72687609f369bf6b38a399e8
#
_entry.id   94156a5d72687609f369bf6b38a399e8
#
_cell.length_a   1.000
_cell.length_b   1.000
_cell.length_c   1.000
_cell.angle_alpha   90.00
_cell.angle_beta   90.00
_cell.angle_gamma   90.00
#
_symmetry.space_group_name_H-M   'P 1'
#
loop_
_entity.id
_entity.type
_entity.pdbx_description
1 polymer ?
#
loop_
_entity_poly.entity_id
_entity_poly.type
_entity_poly.pdbx_seq_one_letter_code
_entity_poly.pdbx_strand_id
1 'polypeptide(L)'
;MQVKKYRARTIKEATTKVKNVLGPDAMILSTKKISNVGENDIFEITALTGATNISGESPNMLGEVKQELMSIKEMLYLLNNSDVFIEKMITFPGVLSLYTKMIKNGVNDRHVRQLFERTGAFNGHPVNNMKSIKDRALKEIMKVVDVKNPFDIKENKQIIAAFIGTTGVGKTTTIAKLAARLMLEKTKKVGLISLDAYRIGAMEQLKTYANILGVPCFQAFKTKDLIFALRRMEGKDVVLIDTAGQSQYDRSRLDELRRLIPGDLNISTHLLLSIATVESEMHRAADNFRCLNYESYIFTKRDE
;
A
#
# COMPACT_ATOMS: atom_id res chain seq x y z
N MET A 1 31.92 -26.00 -11.65
CA MET A 1 31.77 -24.92 -12.61
C MET A 1 33.14 -24.56 -13.18
N GLN A 2 33.34 -24.64 -14.50
CA GLN A 2 34.59 -24.22 -15.13
C GLN A 2 34.31 -23.01 -16.04
N VAL A 3 34.91 -21.89 -15.71
CA VAL A 3 34.92 -20.69 -16.57
C VAL A 3 36.08 -20.81 -17.54
N LYS A 4 35.81 -20.77 -18.85
CA LYS A 4 36.87 -20.82 -19.88
C LYS A 4 36.85 -19.57 -20.75
N LYS A 5 38.04 -19.15 -21.19
CA LYS A 5 38.22 -17.98 -22.04
C LYS A 5 38.61 -18.44 -23.45
N TYR A 6 37.93 -17.86 -24.44
CA TYR A 6 38.15 -18.15 -25.87
C TYR A 6 38.52 -16.89 -26.60
N ARG A 7 39.53 -16.97 -27.48
CA ARG A 7 40.03 -15.84 -28.27
C ARG A 7 39.85 -16.14 -29.76
N ALA A 8 39.40 -15.14 -30.51
CA ALA A 8 39.29 -15.20 -31.96
C ALA A 8 39.38 -13.81 -32.59
N ARG A 9 39.56 -13.75 -33.90
CA ARG A 9 39.66 -12.51 -34.65
C ARG A 9 38.29 -11.79 -34.81
N THR A 10 37.20 -12.50 -34.67
CA THR A 10 35.84 -11.95 -34.71
C THR A 10 34.99 -12.51 -33.59
N ILE A 11 33.99 -11.73 -33.18
CA ILE A 11 33.01 -12.16 -32.15
C ILE A 11 32.30 -13.43 -32.59
N LYS A 12 31.93 -13.52 -33.87
CA LYS A 12 31.22 -14.68 -34.47
C LYS A 12 32.06 -15.94 -34.38
N GLU A 13 33.34 -15.89 -34.69
CA GLU A 13 34.28 -17.00 -34.58
C GLU A 13 34.50 -17.43 -33.12
N ALA A 14 34.64 -16.45 -32.21
CA ALA A 14 34.76 -16.73 -30.79
C ALA A 14 33.52 -17.41 -30.23
N THR A 15 32.34 -16.95 -30.64
CA THR A 15 31.05 -17.57 -30.21
C THR A 15 30.88 -18.97 -30.77
N THR A 16 31.30 -19.23 -32.03
CA THR A 16 31.27 -20.56 -32.61
C THR A 16 32.23 -21.51 -31.89
N LYS A 17 33.42 -21.05 -31.53
CA LYS A 17 34.36 -21.83 -30.71
C LYS A 17 33.78 -22.20 -29.34
N VAL A 18 33.09 -21.26 -28.69
CA VAL A 18 32.42 -21.51 -27.40
C VAL A 18 31.34 -22.57 -27.57
N LYS A 19 30.47 -22.45 -28.57
CA LYS A 19 29.40 -23.46 -28.81
C LYS A 19 29.92 -24.83 -29.18
N ASN A 20 30.98 -24.91 -29.96
CA ASN A 20 31.57 -26.20 -30.37
C ASN A 20 32.26 -26.93 -29.21
N VAL A 21 32.82 -26.19 -28.23
CA VAL A 21 33.55 -26.81 -27.11
C VAL A 21 32.69 -27.00 -25.87
N LEU A 22 31.75 -26.08 -25.62
CA LEU A 22 30.93 -26.06 -24.41
C LEU A 22 29.48 -26.49 -24.63
N GLY A 23 29.09 -26.71 -25.92
CA GLY A 23 27.71 -27.05 -26.30
C GLY A 23 26.86 -25.86 -26.69
N PRO A 24 25.68 -26.11 -27.32
CA PRO A 24 24.81 -25.09 -27.81
C PRO A 24 24.24 -24.16 -26.70
N ASP A 25 24.14 -24.68 -25.48
CA ASP A 25 23.59 -23.99 -24.31
C ASP A 25 24.67 -23.29 -23.45
N ALA A 26 25.88 -23.09 -23.99
CA ALA A 26 26.95 -22.40 -23.30
C ALA A 26 26.58 -20.93 -23.03
N MET A 27 26.64 -20.52 -21.76
CA MET A 27 26.34 -19.15 -21.35
C MET A 27 27.57 -18.25 -21.49
N ILE A 28 27.44 -17.18 -22.28
CA ILE A 28 28.51 -16.18 -22.44
C ILE A 28 28.38 -15.17 -21.30
N LEU A 29 29.44 -15.04 -20.48
CA LEU A 29 29.48 -14.13 -19.35
C LEU A 29 29.98 -12.74 -19.72
N SER A 30 31.00 -12.66 -20.60
CA SER A 30 31.54 -11.38 -21.05
C SER A 30 32.23 -11.49 -22.40
N THR A 31 32.22 -10.36 -23.13
CA THR A 31 32.96 -10.21 -24.38
C THR A 31 33.83 -8.95 -24.27
N LYS A 32 35.15 -9.10 -24.43
CA LYS A 32 36.09 -7.98 -24.42
C LYS A 32 36.89 -7.93 -25.74
N LYS A 33 37.08 -6.71 -26.24
CA LYS A 33 38.02 -6.46 -27.33
C LYS A 33 39.38 -6.19 -26.73
N ILE A 34 40.37 -6.98 -27.11
CA ILE A 34 41.79 -6.80 -26.69
C ILE A 34 42.53 -6.22 -27.89
N SER A 35 42.84 -4.94 -27.85
CA SER A 35 43.63 -4.29 -28.89
C SER A 35 45.11 -4.43 -28.51
N ASN A 36 45.89 -5.15 -29.30
CA ASN A 36 47.34 -5.08 -29.23
C ASN A 36 47.84 -4.10 -30.31
N VAL A 37 48.89 -3.35 -29.97
CA VAL A 37 49.58 -2.43 -30.87
C VAL A 37 50.23 -3.25 -31.98
N GLY A 38 49.59 -3.31 -33.16
CA GLY A 38 50.04 -4.03 -34.37
C GLY A 38 48.98 -5.02 -34.88
N GLU A 39 48.28 -4.60 -35.95
CA GLU A 39 47.41 -5.38 -36.84
C GLU A 39 46.74 -6.67 -36.31
N ASN A 40 45.57 -6.57 -35.83
CA ASN A 40 44.40 -7.45 -35.81
C ASN A 40 43.74 -7.40 -34.41
N ASP A 41 42.51 -6.91 -34.40
CA ASP A 41 41.63 -6.94 -33.23
C ASP A 41 41.37 -8.39 -32.79
N ILE A 42 41.58 -8.68 -31.49
CA ILE A 42 41.27 -9.99 -30.89
C ILE A 42 40.10 -9.81 -29.92
N PHE A 43 39.11 -10.66 -30.06
CA PHE A 43 37.97 -10.70 -29.15
C PHE A 43 38.15 -11.87 -28.17
N GLU A 44 38.04 -11.59 -26.88
CA GLU A 44 38.00 -12.60 -25.81
C GLU A 44 36.60 -12.77 -25.30
N ILE A 45 36.07 -13.99 -25.37
CA ILE A 45 34.79 -14.37 -24.79
C ILE A 45 35.05 -15.28 -23.61
N THR A 46 34.45 -14.91 -22.48
CA THR A 46 34.43 -15.73 -21.26
C THR A 46 33.10 -16.48 -21.24
N ALA A 47 33.11 -17.79 -21.17
CA ALA A 47 31.90 -18.61 -21.20
C ALA A 47 31.93 -19.72 -20.13
N LEU A 48 30.76 -20.14 -19.73
CA LEU A 48 30.49 -21.23 -18.78
C LEU A 48 29.91 -22.44 -19.52
N THR A 49 30.26 -23.64 -19.06
CA THR A 49 29.59 -24.87 -19.52
C THR A 49 28.12 -24.83 -19.09
N GLY A 50 27.19 -25.02 -20.04
CA GLY A 50 25.80 -25.29 -19.72
C GLY A 50 25.69 -26.48 -18.77
N ALA A 51 24.84 -26.37 -17.77
CA ALA A 51 24.67 -27.38 -16.75
C ALA A 51 24.10 -28.69 -17.37
N THR A 52 24.92 -29.68 -17.52
CA THR A 52 24.42 -31.06 -17.54
C THR A 52 24.20 -31.49 -16.11
N ASN A 53 22.94 -31.74 -15.77
CA ASN A 53 22.49 -32.49 -14.57
C ASN A 53 23.23 -32.17 -13.27
N ILE A 54 22.73 -31.22 -12.51
CA ILE A 54 22.91 -31.16 -11.08
C ILE A 54 21.58 -31.61 -10.46
N SER A 55 21.46 -32.92 -10.30
CA SER A 55 20.65 -33.52 -9.25
C SER A 55 21.38 -33.26 -7.93
N GLY A 56 20.77 -32.44 -7.08
CA GLY A 56 21.18 -32.29 -5.69
C GLY A 56 22.04 -31.02 -5.42
N GLU A 57 21.44 -30.11 -4.66
CA GLU A 57 22.03 -29.00 -3.91
C GLU A 57 22.34 -27.72 -4.69
N SER A 58 21.43 -26.83 -4.70
CA SER A 58 21.39 -25.44 -4.17
C SER A 58 20.39 -24.53 -4.86
N PRO A 59 19.16 -24.42 -4.38
CA PRO A 59 18.27 -23.28 -4.72
C PRO A 59 18.77 -21.96 -4.10
N ASN A 60 19.79 -22.01 -3.24
CA ASN A 60 20.19 -20.91 -2.39
C ASN A 60 21.18 -19.93 -3.05
N MET A 61 22.05 -20.40 -3.95
CA MET A 61 23.11 -19.55 -4.53
C MET A 61 22.60 -18.41 -5.42
N LEU A 62 21.55 -18.67 -6.21
CA LEU A 62 20.87 -17.62 -7.01
C LEU A 62 20.10 -16.65 -6.11
N GLY A 63 19.59 -17.14 -5.00
CA GLY A 63 18.95 -16.32 -3.97
C GLY A 63 19.93 -15.40 -3.26
N GLU A 64 21.10 -15.91 -2.91
CA GLU A 64 22.17 -15.17 -2.24
C GLU A 64 22.78 -14.10 -3.15
N VAL A 65 23.09 -14.43 -4.40
CA VAL A 65 23.59 -13.46 -5.40
C VAL A 65 22.54 -12.40 -5.71
N LYS A 66 21.28 -12.75 -5.76
CA LYS A 66 20.19 -11.78 -5.95
C LYS A 66 20.02 -10.87 -4.72
N GLN A 67 20.22 -11.39 -3.53
CA GLN A 67 20.22 -10.61 -2.29
C GLN A 67 21.44 -9.67 -2.22
N GLU A 68 22.63 -10.14 -2.58
CA GLU A 68 23.84 -9.27 -2.63
C GLU A 68 23.71 -8.18 -3.69
N LEU A 69 23.20 -8.48 -4.88
CA LEU A 69 22.93 -7.48 -5.92
C LEU A 69 21.86 -6.47 -5.48
N MET A 70 20.84 -6.90 -4.77
CA MET A 70 19.86 -5.99 -4.16
C MET A 70 20.52 -5.11 -3.09
N SER A 71 21.35 -5.66 -2.24
CA SER A 71 22.09 -4.93 -1.20
C SER A 71 23.04 -3.89 -1.81
N ILE A 72 23.79 -4.25 -2.86
CA ILE A 72 24.68 -3.31 -3.58
C ILE A 72 23.87 -2.19 -4.25
N LYS A 73 22.73 -2.52 -4.86
CA LYS A 73 21.85 -1.54 -5.48
C LYS A 73 21.23 -0.59 -4.45
N GLU A 74 20.96 -1.09 -3.25
CA GLU A 74 20.50 -0.32 -2.09
C GLU A 74 21.62 0.61 -1.57
N MET A 75 22.84 0.13 -1.45
CA MET A 75 24.00 0.94 -1.09
C MET A 75 24.28 2.06 -2.10
N LEU A 76 24.21 1.79 -3.40
CA LEU A 76 24.41 2.80 -4.44
C LEU A 76 23.34 3.90 -4.42
N TYR A 77 22.08 3.55 -4.13
CA TYR A 77 21.01 4.53 -3.96
C TYR A 77 21.25 5.45 -2.76
N LEU A 78 21.84 4.93 -1.70
CA LEU A 78 22.11 5.65 -0.46
C LEU A 78 23.37 6.50 -0.52
N LEU A 79 24.41 6.08 -1.24
CA LEU A 79 25.65 6.84 -1.45
C LEU A 79 25.42 8.13 -2.24
N ASN A 80 24.33 8.21 -3.00
CA ASN A 80 23.94 9.44 -3.70
C ASN A 80 23.34 10.51 -2.75
N ASN A 81 23.04 10.14 -1.50
CA ASN A 81 22.50 11.02 -0.46
C ASN A 81 23.40 10.94 0.78
N SER A 82 24.57 11.58 0.73
CA SER A 82 25.57 11.62 1.82
C SER A 82 25.00 12.34 3.06
N ASP A 83 24.46 11.56 3.99
CA ASP A 83 23.93 12.03 5.26
C ASP A 83 24.46 11.12 6.40
N VAL A 84 24.88 11.71 7.50
CA VAL A 84 25.39 11.02 8.71
C VAL A 84 24.47 9.91 9.20
N PHE A 85 23.17 10.05 8.96
CA PHE A 85 22.15 9.04 9.30
C PHE A 85 22.33 7.75 8.48
N ILE A 86 22.68 7.88 7.21
CA ILE A 86 22.91 6.76 6.29
C ILE A 86 24.20 6.03 6.63
N GLU A 87 25.26 6.76 6.98
CA GLU A 87 26.51 6.16 7.43
C GLU A 87 26.31 5.27 8.67
N LYS A 88 25.47 5.72 9.62
CA LYS A 88 25.08 4.90 10.78
C LYS A 88 24.31 3.66 10.38
N MET A 89 23.44 3.73 9.35
CA MET A 89 22.66 2.56 8.90
C MET A 89 23.49 1.49 8.19
N ILE A 90 24.60 1.88 7.53
CA ILE A 90 25.51 0.93 6.88
C ILE A 90 26.08 -0.07 7.89
N THR A 91 26.32 0.36 9.12
CA THR A 91 26.76 -0.53 10.20
C THR A 91 25.70 -1.50 10.70
N PHE A 92 24.42 -1.30 10.28
CA PHE A 92 23.28 -2.13 10.67
C PHE A 92 22.50 -2.63 9.44
N PRO A 93 22.94 -3.68 8.74
CA PRO A 93 22.33 -4.14 7.47
C PRO A 93 20.81 -4.40 7.56
N GLY A 94 20.33 -4.87 8.71
CA GLY A 94 18.92 -5.10 8.95
C GLY A 94 18.08 -3.82 8.99
N VAL A 95 18.62 -2.74 9.56
CA VAL A 95 17.98 -1.41 9.57
C VAL A 95 17.95 -0.84 8.17
N LEU A 96 19.08 -0.92 7.47
CA LEU A 96 19.24 -0.44 6.10
C LEU A 96 18.24 -1.09 5.15
N SER A 97 18.12 -2.41 5.19
CA SER A 97 17.17 -3.16 4.35
C SER A 97 15.72 -2.75 4.61
N LEU A 98 15.33 -2.58 5.88
CA LEU A 98 13.97 -2.15 6.24
C LEU A 98 13.72 -0.69 5.83
N TYR A 99 14.69 0.20 6.06
CA TYR A 99 14.64 1.60 5.63
C TYR A 99 14.40 1.70 4.11
N THR A 100 15.24 1.05 3.32
CA THR A 100 15.14 1.07 1.85
C THR A 100 13.80 0.51 1.38
N LYS A 101 13.31 -0.55 2.02
CA LYS A 101 11.99 -1.11 1.70
C LYS A 101 10.87 -0.11 1.97
N MET A 102 10.92 0.64 3.06
CA MET A 102 9.90 1.66 3.38
C MET A 102 9.93 2.81 2.38
N ILE A 103 11.14 3.32 2.05
CA ILE A 103 11.29 4.38 1.03
C ILE A 103 10.79 3.91 -0.35
N LYS A 104 11.14 2.70 -0.78
CA LYS A 104 10.66 2.13 -2.06
C LYS A 104 9.14 1.98 -2.11
N ASN A 105 8.50 1.77 -0.96
CA ASN A 105 7.04 1.73 -0.85
C ASN A 105 6.40 3.12 -0.64
N GLY A 106 7.15 4.20 -0.86
CA GLY A 106 6.64 5.56 -0.85
C GLY A 106 6.53 6.21 0.53
N VAL A 107 7.07 5.59 1.59
CA VAL A 107 7.09 6.23 2.91
C VAL A 107 8.09 7.38 2.89
N ASN A 108 7.66 8.56 3.32
CA ASN A 108 8.50 9.76 3.35
C ASN A 108 9.75 9.54 4.23
N ASP A 109 10.92 9.91 3.71
CA ASP A 109 12.22 9.76 4.36
C ASP A 109 12.25 10.28 5.79
N ARG A 110 11.67 11.45 6.03
CA ARG A 110 11.60 12.06 7.36
C ARG A 110 10.87 11.16 8.37
N HIS A 111 9.76 10.54 7.96
CA HIS A 111 8.99 9.65 8.84
C HIS A 111 9.73 8.35 9.12
N VAL A 112 10.46 7.82 8.12
CA VAL A 112 11.25 6.60 8.30
C VAL A 112 12.41 6.86 9.26
N ARG A 113 13.11 7.99 9.14
CA ARG A 113 14.18 8.40 10.07
C ARG A 113 13.67 8.53 11.49
N GLN A 114 12.58 9.27 11.70
CA GLN A 114 11.96 9.42 13.03
C GLN A 114 11.54 8.08 13.63
N LEU A 115 11.03 7.16 12.81
CA LEU A 115 10.68 5.81 13.27
C LEU A 115 11.92 5.09 13.80
N PHE A 116 13.03 5.06 13.05
CA PHE A 116 14.25 4.37 13.49
C PHE A 116 14.91 5.03 14.69
N GLU A 117 14.88 6.35 14.81
CA GLU A 117 15.33 7.05 16.01
C GLU A 117 14.55 6.62 17.25
N ARG A 118 13.21 6.53 17.14
CA ARG A 118 12.34 6.08 18.24
C ARG A 118 12.53 4.60 18.61
N THR A 119 12.89 3.76 17.65
CA THR A 119 13.18 2.35 17.93
C THR A 119 14.45 2.13 18.75
N GLY A 120 15.30 3.16 18.90
CA GLY A 120 16.61 3.02 19.50
C GLY A 120 17.54 2.08 18.71
N ALA A 121 17.29 1.90 17.42
CA ALA A 121 18.03 0.96 16.58
C ALA A 121 19.54 1.28 16.51
N PHE A 122 19.93 2.53 16.81
CA PHE A 122 21.31 3.01 16.79
C PHE A 122 21.94 3.14 18.18
N ASN A 123 21.18 2.86 19.26
CA ASN A 123 21.65 3.02 20.64
C ASN A 123 22.22 1.69 21.17
N GLY A 124 23.51 1.47 20.98
CA GLY A 124 24.24 0.36 21.58
C GLY A 124 24.05 -0.98 20.83
N HIS A 125 24.51 -2.06 21.27
CA HIS A 125 24.67 -3.40 20.69
C HIS A 125 24.01 -3.68 19.34
N PRO A 126 24.75 -4.18 18.34
CA PRO A 126 24.22 -4.48 17.02
C PRO A 126 23.05 -5.46 17.16
N VAL A 127 21.85 -5.00 16.83
CA VAL A 127 20.68 -5.86 16.76
C VAL A 127 20.79 -6.69 15.49
N ASN A 128 21.53 -7.78 15.56
CA ASN A 128 21.77 -8.67 14.42
C ASN A 128 20.53 -9.44 13.99
N ASN A 129 19.40 -9.27 14.68
CA ASN A 129 18.18 -10.00 14.36
C ASN A 129 17.17 -9.06 13.67
N MET A 130 17.00 -9.23 12.35
CA MET A 130 16.03 -8.53 11.51
C MET A 130 14.61 -8.59 12.10
N LYS A 131 14.22 -9.70 12.72
CA LYS A 131 12.91 -9.87 13.35
C LYS A 131 12.72 -8.88 14.49
N SER A 132 13.71 -8.71 15.35
CA SER A 132 13.68 -7.78 16.50
C SER A 132 13.56 -6.31 16.03
N ILE A 133 14.19 -5.93 14.93
CA ILE A 133 14.08 -4.57 14.36
C ILE A 133 12.67 -4.33 13.83
N LYS A 134 12.12 -5.28 13.08
CA LYS A 134 10.75 -5.20 12.55
C LYS A 134 9.73 -5.11 13.68
N ASP A 135 9.88 -5.92 14.72
CA ASP A 135 8.96 -5.94 15.88
C ASP A 135 8.99 -4.60 16.62
N ARG A 136 10.17 -3.99 16.79
CA ARG A 136 10.28 -2.65 17.39
C ARG A 136 9.67 -1.58 16.48
N ALA A 137 9.98 -1.57 15.19
CA ALA A 137 9.40 -0.64 14.25
C ALA A 137 7.87 -0.75 14.22
N LEU A 138 7.34 -1.99 14.21
CA LEU A 138 5.90 -2.23 14.27
C LEU A 138 5.28 -1.67 15.57
N LYS A 139 5.92 -1.90 16.71
CA LYS A 139 5.45 -1.35 18.00
C LYS A 139 5.41 0.17 17.98
N GLU A 140 6.42 0.83 17.41
CA GLU A 140 6.42 2.30 17.28
C GLU A 140 5.32 2.81 16.34
N ILE A 141 5.07 2.13 15.21
CA ILE A 141 3.96 2.45 14.32
C ILE A 141 2.62 2.28 15.03
N MET A 142 2.43 1.19 15.79
CA MET A 142 1.19 0.93 16.55
C MET A 142 0.93 1.95 17.66
N LYS A 143 1.92 2.69 18.14
CA LYS A 143 1.71 3.80 19.08
C LYS A 143 1.08 5.04 18.41
N VAL A 144 1.29 5.19 17.11
CA VAL A 144 0.83 6.34 16.33
C VAL A 144 -0.48 6.04 15.61
N VAL A 145 -0.68 4.79 15.19
CA VAL A 145 -1.85 4.35 14.45
C VAL A 145 -2.79 3.59 15.39
N ASP A 146 -3.90 4.25 15.76
CA ASP A 146 -4.96 3.62 16.54
C ASP A 146 -5.95 2.93 15.59
N VAL A 147 -5.94 1.60 15.55
CA VAL A 147 -6.84 0.79 14.71
C VAL A 147 -8.03 0.37 15.55
N LYS A 148 -9.17 0.98 15.30
CA LYS A 148 -10.46 0.65 15.94
C LYS A 148 -11.40 0.00 14.97
N ASN A 149 -12.22 -0.93 15.47
CA ASN A 149 -13.41 -1.39 14.78
C ASN A 149 -14.61 -0.59 15.30
N PRO A 150 -15.08 0.46 14.57
CA PRO A 150 -16.18 1.30 15.05
C PRO A 150 -17.52 0.55 15.11
N PHE A 151 -17.60 -0.64 14.52
CA PHE A 151 -18.81 -1.47 14.47
C PHE A 151 -18.79 -2.64 15.47
N ASP A 152 -17.82 -2.68 16.36
CA ASP A 152 -17.76 -3.68 17.45
C ASP A 152 -18.63 -3.21 18.62
N ILE A 153 -19.92 -3.55 18.51
CA ILE A 153 -20.94 -3.13 19.49
C ILE A 153 -20.76 -3.95 20.76
N LYS A 154 -20.20 -3.31 21.78
CA LYS A 154 -20.07 -3.91 23.12
C LYS A 154 -21.29 -3.71 24.00
N GLU A 155 -22.17 -2.77 23.65
CA GLU A 155 -23.40 -2.41 24.36
C GLU A 155 -24.58 -2.38 23.38
N ASN A 156 -25.83 -2.54 23.88
CA ASN A 156 -27.05 -2.48 23.07
C ASN A 156 -27.36 -1.07 22.51
N LYS A 157 -26.35 -0.35 22.07
CA LYS A 157 -26.47 1.00 21.51
C LYS A 157 -26.41 0.94 19.99
N GLN A 158 -27.40 1.57 19.32
CA GLN A 158 -27.40 1.72 17.88
C GLN A 158 -26.17 2.54 17.44
N ILE A 159 -25.46 2.05 16.41
CA ILE A 159 -24.38 2.79 15.76
C ILE A 159 -24.91 3.43 14.49
N ILE A 160 -24.71 4.72 14.33
CA ILE A 160 -25.06 5.48 13.13
C ILE A 160 -23.76 6.02 12.56
N ALA A 161 -23.39 5.60 11.34
CA ALA A 161 -22.12 5.94 10.71
C ALA A 161 -22.31 6.58 9.34
N ALA A 162 -21.78 7.77 9.15
CA ALA A 162 -21.78 8.49 7.87
C ALA A 162 -20.41 8.37 7.18
N PHE A 163 -20.44 8.09 5.88
CA PHE A 163 -19.25 7.91 5.05
C PHE A 163 -19.07 9.10 4.13
N ILE A 164 -18.00 9.87 4.34
CA ILE A 164 -17.66 11.06 3.58
C ILE A 164 -16.39 10.85 2.77
N GLY A 165 -16.15 11.69 1.77
CA GLY A 165 -14.94 11.64 0.96
C GLY A 165 -15.17 12.07 -0.48
N THR A 166 -14.10 12.11 -1.25
CA THR A 166 -14.09 12.57 -2.64
C THR A 166 -14.96 11.69 -3.55
N THR A 167 -15.31 12.25 -4.71
CA THR A 167 -16.02 11.47 -5.75
C THR A 167 -15.15 10.30 -6.22
N GLY A 168 -15.76 9.13 -6.40
CA GLY A 168 -15.05 7.93 -6.88
C GLY A 168 -14.18 7.22 -5.84
N VAL A 169 -14.12 7.68 -4.58
CA VAL A 169 -13.34 7.05 -3.51
C VAL A 169 -13.89 5.68 -3.06
N GLY A 170 -15.11 5.31 -3.46
CA GLY A 170 -15.71 4.02 -3.17
C GLY A 170 -16.66 4.00 -1.96
N LYS A 171 -17.29 5.12 -1.58
CA LYS A 171 -18.21 5.21 -0.43
C LYS A 171 -19.34 4.19 -0.50
N THR A 172 -20.17 4.26 -1.53
CA THR A 172 -21.33 3.38 -1.74
C THR A 172 -20.92 1.90 -1.77
N THR A 173 -19.81 1.58 -2.46
CA THR A 173 -19.27 0.21 -2.52
C THR A 173 -18.80 -0.28 -1.15
N THR A 174 -18.14 0.57 -0.38
CA THR A 174 -17.66 0.24 0.97
C THR A 174 -18.84 0.01 1.91
N ILE A 175 -19.88 0.85 1.84
CA ILE A 175 -21.12 0.70 2.60
C ILE A 175 -21.78 -0.64 2.30
N ALA A 176 -21.92 -1.00 1.02
CA ALA A 176 -22.53 -2.27 0.61
C ALA A 176 -21.73 -3.49 1.15
N LYS A 177 -20.40 -3.47 0.99
CA LYS A 177 -19.51 -4.53 1.52
C LYS A 177 -19.60 -4.62 3.04
N LEU A 178 -19.63 -3.48 3.74
CA LEU A 178 -19.70 -3.42 5.19
C LEU A 178 -21.08 -3.92 5.70
N ALA A 179 -22.17 -3.50 5.05
CA ALA A 179 -23.51 -3.98 5.37
C ALA A 179 -23.61 -5.51 5.26
N ALA A 180 -23.13 -6.07 4.15
CA ALA A 180 -23.08 -7.51 3.95
C ALA A 180 -22.27 -8.21 5.04
N ARG A 181 -21.09 -7.70 5.37
CA ARG A 181 -20.22 -8.26 6.41
C ARG A 181 -20.86 -8.22 7.80
N LEU A 182 -21.46 -7.10 8.17
CA LEU A 182 -22.14 -6.94 9.47
C LEU A 182 -23.32 -7.90 9.60
N MET A 183 -24.07 -8.15 8.54
CA MET A 183 -25.20 -9.08 8.54
C MET A 183 -24.73 -10.54 8.57
N LEU A 184 -23.80 -10.92 7.70
CA LEU A 184 -23.41 -12.32 7.51
C LEU A 184 -22.46 -12.80 8.63
N GLU A 185 -21.45 -12.01 9.00
CA GLU A 185 -20.45 -12.41 9.98
C GLU A 185 -20.82 -12.04 11.43
N LYS A 186 -21.58 -10.94 11.61
CA LYS A 186 -21.89 -10.40 12.94
C LYS A 186 -23.37 -10.48 13.31
N THR A 187 -24.21 -11.02 12.44
CA THR A 187 -25.68 -11.15 12.64
C THR A 187 -26.37 -9.85 13.06
N LYS A 188 -25.85 -8.70 12.59
CA LYS A 188 -26.38 -7.39 12.96
C LYS A 188 -27.54 -6.98 12.05
N LYS A 189 -28.52 -6.30 12.64
CA LYS A 189 -29.63 -5.68 11.90
C LYS A 189 -29.13 -4.36 11.32
N VAL A 190 -29.01 -4.28 9.99
CA VAL A 190 -28.46 -3.11 9.29
C VAL A 190 -29.58 -2.32 8.60
N GLY A 191 -29.43 -1.00 8.52
CA GLY A 191 -30.22 -0.11 7.71
C GLY A 191 -29.33 0.83 6.88
N LEU A 192 -29.80 1.26 5.72
CA LEU A 192 -29.07 2.14 4.81
C LEU A 192 -29.83 3.46 4.62
N ILE A 193 -29.11 4.57 4.59
CA ILE A 193 -29.66 5.89 4.26
C ILE A 193 -28.77 6.52 3.21
N SER A 194 -29.36 7.10 2.14
CA SER A 194 -28.65 7.88 1.13
C SER A 194 -28.90 9.37 1.33
N LEU A 195 -27.83 10.16 1.40
CA LEU A 195 -27.83 11.61 1.30
C LEU A 195 -27.35 12.09 -0.08
N ASP A 196 -27.10 11.18 -1.02
CA ASP A 196 -26.65 11.54 -2.38
C ASP A 196 -27.86 11.95 -3.24
N ALA A 197 -28.15 13.26 -3.22
CA ALA A 197 -29.24 13.85 -3.99
C ALA A 197 -28.81 14.27 -5.42
N TYR A 198 -27.51 14.32 -5.70
CA TYR A 198 -26.99 14.94 -6.93
C TYR A 198 -26.71 13.96 -8.05
N ARG A 199 -26.39 12.71 -7.73
CA ARG A 199 -26.02 11.72 -8.74
C ARG A 199 -27.23 10.94 -9.20
N ILE A 200 -27.59 11.11 -10.48
CA ILE A 200 -28.61 10.27 -11.13
C ILE A 200 -28.17 8.80 -11.03
N GLY A 201 -29.03 7.96 -10.45
CA GLY A 201 -28.76 6.52 -10.29
C GLY A 201 -27.97 6.14 -9.02
N ALA A 202 -27.40 7.06 -8.23
CA ALA A 202 -26.71 6.71 -6.98
C ALA A 202 -27.65 6.04 -5.98
N MET A 203 -28.85 6.58 -5.84
CA MET A 203 -29.88 5.98 -4.99
C MET A 203 -30.33 4.61 -5.50
N GLU A 204 -30.45 4.43 -6.81
CA GLU A 204 -30.81 3.14 -7.40
C GLU A 204 -29.73 2.09 -7.14
N GLN A 205 -28.48 2.48 -7.22
CA GLN A 205 -27.34 1.61 -6.89
C GLN A 205 -27.41 1.15 -5.43
N LEU A 206 -27.59 2.09 -4.49
CA LEU A 206 -27.68 1.74 -3.06
C LEU A 206 -28.92 0.91 -2.75
N LYS A 207 -30.08 1.23 -3.38
CA LYS A 207 -31.31 0.44 -3.29
C LYS A 207 -31.13 -0.99 -3.82
N THR A 208 -30.39 -1.14 -4.91
CA THR A 208 -30.09 -2.47 -5.45
C THR A 208 -29.34 -3.32 -4.44
N TYR A 209 -28.30 -2.76 -3.81
CA TYR A 209 -27.60 -3.46 -2.74
C TYR A 209 -28.50 -3.75 -1.53
N ALA A 210 -29.33 -2.77 -1.13
CA ALA A 210 -30.27 -2.95 -0.03
C ALA A 210 -31.27 -4.09 -0.30
N ASN A 211 -31.80 -4.17 -1.53
CA ASN A 211 -32.71 -5.24 -1.94
C ASN A 211 -32.04 -6.62 -1.93
N ILE A 212 -30.80 -6.72 -2.45
CA ILE A 212 -30.02 -7.96 -2.42
C ILE A 212 -29.79 -8.43 -0.98
N LEU A 213 -29.49 -7.49 -0.07
CA LEU A 213 -29.24 -7.79 1.34
C LEU A 213 -30.52 -7.93 2.18
N GLY A 214 -31.69 -7.58 1.65
CA GLY A 214 -32.94 -7.59 2.41
C GLY A 214 -33.00 -6.55 3.53
N VAL A 215 -32.31 -5.39 3.37
CA VAL A 215 -32.25 -4.32 4.38
C VAL A 215 -33.05 -3.10 3.96
N PRO A 216 -33.67 -2.35 4.90
CA PRO A 216 -34.35 -1.11 4.58
C PRO A 216 -33.34 -0.05 4.09
N CYS A 217 -33.80 0.73 3.09
CA CYS A 217 -33.04 1.83 2.53
C CYS A 217 -33.93 3.06 2.38
N PHE A 218 -33.51 4.19 2.97
CA PHE A 218 -34.21 5.46 2.87
C PHE A 218 -33.35 6.50 2.17
N GLN A 219 -34.01 7.49 1.57
CA GLN A 219 -33.35 8.67 1.00
C GLN A 219 -33.69 9.89 1.85
N ALA A 220 -32.73 10.78 2.06
CA ALA A 220 -32.93 12.01 2.77
C ALA A 220 -32.25 13.16 2.00
N PHE A 221 -32.99 14.23 1.76
CA PHE A 221 -32.54 15.41 1.05
C PHE A 221 -32.28 16.60 1.99
N LYS A 222 -32.90 16.56 3.14
CA LYS A 222 -32.82 17.61 4.17
C LYS A 222 -32.64 16.95 5.54
N THR A 223 -32.18 17.72 6.52
CA THR A 223 -32.02 17.25 7.90
C THR A 223 -33.29 16.64 8.48
N LYS A 224 -34.47 17.22 8.16
CA LYS A 224 -35.76 16.66 8.61
C LYS A 224 -36.01 15.26 8.06
N ASP A 225 -35.63 15.03 6.79
CA ASP A 225 -35.77 13.70 6.16
C ASP A 225 -34.83 12.69 6.80
N LEU A 226 -33.59 13.14 7.12
CA LEU A 226 -32.61 12.31 7.82
C LEU A 226 -33.12 11.90 9.20
N ILE A 227 -33.63 12.84 9.98
CA ILE A 227 -34.23 12.57 11.30
C ILE A 227 -35.38 11.56 11.17
N PHE A 228 -36.27 11.76 10.19
CA PHE A 228 -37.36 10.84 9.92
C PHE A 228 -36.84 9.45 9.56
N ALA A 229 -35.86 9.33 8.67
CA ALA A 229 -35.26 8.07 8.27
C ALA A 229 -34.59 7.37 9.48
N LEU A 230 -33.89 8.10 10.35
CA LEU A 230 -33.27 7.55 11.55
C LEU A 230 -34.32 6.98 12.52
N ARG A 231 -35.45 7.68 12.73
CA ARG A 231 -36.55 7.16 13.54
C ARG A 231 -37.12 5.87 12.96
N ARG A 232 -37.25 5.75 11.64
CA ARG A 232 -37.68 4.52 10.97
C ARG A 232 -36.71 3.36 11.08
N MET A 233 -35.44 3.70 11.43
CA MET A 233 -34.36 2.74 11.66
C MET A 233 -34.21 2.37 13.15
N GLU A 234 -35.08 2.85 14.04
CA GLU A 234 -35.13 2.39 15.42
C GLU A 234 -35.24 0.86 15.47
N GLY A 235 -34.42 0.20 16.28
CA GLY A 235 -34.35 -1.26 16.32
C GLY A 235 -33.33 -1.88 15.33
N LYS A 236 -32.62 -1.10 14.50
CA LYS A 236 -31.43 -1.55 13.80
C LYS A 236 -30.21 -1.40 14.69
N ASP A 237 -29.28 -2.36 14.61
CA ASP A 237 -28.02 -2.29 15.36
C ASP A 237 -27.07 -1.27 14.73
N VAL A 238 -27.05 -1.20 13.39
CA VAL A 238 -26.18 -0.31 12.62
C VAL A 238 -26.96 0.37 11.50
N VAL A 239 -26.80 1.70 11.40
CA VAL A 239 -27.30 2.50 10.28
C VAL A 239 -26.11 3.09 9.54
N LEU A 240 -25.98 2.77 8.25
CA LEU A 240 -24.91 3.28 7.39
C LEU A 240 -25.46 4.36 6.46
N ILE A 241 -24.83 5.53 6.45
CA ILE A 241 -25.25 6.70 5.71
C ILE A 241 -24.28 6.94 4.55
N ASP A 242 -24.77 6.81 3.32
CA ASP A 242 -24.03 7.17 2.11
C ASP A 242 -24.20 8.65 1.78
N THR A 243 -23.09 9.34 1.54
CA THR A 243 -23.10 10.75 1.16
C THR A 243 -22.67 10.94 -0.28
N ALA A 244 -23.08 12.04 -0.90
CA ALA A 244 -22.57 12.45 -2.19
C ALA A 244 -21.04 12.59 -2.15
N GLY A 245 -20.37 12.17 -3.21
CA GLY A 245 -18.94 12.47 -3.38
C GLY A 245 -18.75 13.97 -3.60
N GLN A 246 -17.97 14.59 -2.72
CA GLN A 246 -17.69 16.01 -2.81
C GLN A 246 -16.27 16.25 -3.31
N SER A 247 -16.10 17.29 -4.15
CA SER A 247 -14.75 17.79 -4.37
C SER A 247 -14.21 18.40 -3.08
N GLN A 248 -13.02 18.04 -2.69
CA GLN A 248 -12.36 18.62 -1.53
C GLN A 248 -12.17 20.14 -1.63
N TYR A 249 -12.29 20.70 -2.83
CA TYR A 249 -12.16 22.14 -3.09
C TYR A 249 -13.51 22.89 -3.06
N ASP A 250 -14.63 22.18 -3.03
CA ASP A 250 -15.97 22.77 -3.05
C ASP A 250 -16.49 22.99 -1.63
N ARG A 251 -16.07 24.09 -1.03
CA ARG A 251 -16.48 24.48 0.33
C ARG A 251 -17.99 24.61 0.49
N SER A 252 -18.69 25.11 -0.54
CA SER A 252 -20.14 25.28 -0.48
C SER A 252 -20.85 23.94 -0.26
N ARG A 253 -20.43 22.92 -0.97
CA ARG A 253 -20.99 21.56 -0.83
C ARG A 253 -20.58 20.88 0.47
N LEU A 254 -19.37 21.16 0.97
CA LEU A 254 -18.96 20.66 2.30
C LEU A 254 -19.80 21.30 3.41
N ASP A 255 -20.10 22.60 3.31
CA ASP A 255 -20.99 23.31 4.26
C ASP A 255 -22.44 22.79 4.17
N GLU A 256 -22.92 22.46 2.97
CA GLU A 256 -24.22 21.85 2.79
C GLU A 256 -24.30 20.47 3.47
N LEU A 257 -23.28 19.62 3.27
CA LEU A 257 -23.20 18.31 3.92
C LEU A 257 -23.12 18.47 5.45
N ARG A 258 -22.41 19.45 5.95
CA ARG A 258 -22.35 19.76 7.38
C ARG A 258 -23.71 20.15 7.96
N ARG A 259 -24.54 20.87 7.19
CA ARG A 259 -25.92 21.20 7.62
C ARG A 259 -26.85 20.00 7.58
N LEU A 260 -26.63 19.07 6.64
CA LEU A 260 -27.40 17.83 6.53
C LEU A 260 -27.13 16.87 7.69
N ILE A 261 -25.89 16.82 8.20
CA ILE A 261 -25.46 15.99 9.33
C ILE A 261 -25.08 16.92 10.50
N PRO A 262 -26.06 17.44 11.24
CA PRO A 262 -25.78 18.32 12.36
C PRO A 262 -25.16 17.56 13.51
N GLY A 263 -24.29 18.22 14.26
CA GLY A 263 -23.47 17.60 15.32
C GLY A 263 -24.24 17.14 16.57
N ASP A 264 -25.51 17.53 16.70
CA ASP A 264 -26.40 17.07 17.77
C ASP A 264 -26.99 15.68 17.54
N LEU A 265 -26.95 15.21 16.29
CA LEU A 265 -27.25 13.82 15.96
C LEU A 265 -25.99 12.97 16.27
N ASN A 266 -26.14 11.96 17.09
CA ASN A 266 -25.03 11.05 17.45
C ASN A 266 -24.62 10.16 16.24
N ILE A 267 -24.05 10.82 15.21
CA ILE A 267 -23.60 10.20 13.96
C ILE A 267 -22.08 10.25 13.91
N SER A 268 -21.44 9.10 13.95
CA SER A 268 -19.99 8.97 13.71
C SER A 268 -19.69 9.19 12.24
N THR A 269 -18.79 10.10 11.93
CA THR A 269 -18.40 10.41 10.54
C THR A 269 -17.05 9.80 10.24
N HIS A 270 -16.93 9.09 9.09
CA HIS A 270 -15.72 8.41 8.67
C HIS A 270 -15.28 8.92 7.30
N LEU A 271 -14.02 9.39 7.20
CA LEU A 271 -13.45 9.86 5.94
C LEU A 271 -12.84 8.71 5.15
N LEU A 272 -13.31 8.50 3.92
CA LEU A 272 -12.73 7.54 3.00
C LEU A 272 -11.63 8.18 2.18
N LEU A 273 -10.49 7.50 2.12
CA LEU A 273 -9.33 7.85 1.31
C LEU A 273 -8.94 6.65 0.43
N SER A 274 -8.70 6.89 -0.85
CA SER A 274 -8.21 5.83 -1.75
C SER A 274 -6.70 5.74 -1.66
N ILE A 275 -6.14 4.54 -1.46
CA ILE A 275 -4.68 4.34 -1.46
C ILE A 275 -4.07 4.50 -2.85
N ALA A 276 -4.87 4.48 -3.92
CA ALA A 276 -4.43 4.80 -5.27
C ALA A 276 -4.25 6.33 -5.50
N THR A 277 -4.57 7.15 -4.48
CA THR A 277 -4.42 8.61 -4.55
C THR A 277 -3.04 9.01 -4.02
N VAL A 278 -2.43 10.01 -4.64
CA VAL A 278 -1.13 10.58 -4.21
C VAL A 278 -1.23 11.13 -2.78
N GLU A 279 -0.20 10.93 -1.97
CA GLU A 279 -0.14 11.33 -0.55
C GLU A 279 -0.56 12.79 -0.32
N SER A 280 -0.07 13.72 -1.14
CA SER A 280 -0.40 15.15 -1.03
C SER A 280 -1.89 15.43 -1.20
N GLU A 281 -2.58 14.70 -2.08
CA GLU A 281 -4.03 14.86 -2.29
C GLU A 281 -4.82 14.21 -1.14
N MET A 282 -4.34 13.10 -0.57
CA MET A 282 -4.94 12.52 0.63
C MET A 282 -4.86 13.49 1.82
N HIS A 283 -3.71 14.14 2.02
CA HIS A 283 -3.55 15.18 3.05
C HIS A 283 -4.50 16.35 2.84
N ARG A 284 -4.58 16.86 1.61
CA ARG A 284 -5.53 17.97 1.28
C ARG A 284 -6.99 17.55 1.51
N ALA A 285 -7.35 16.33 1.13
CA ALA A 285 -8.68 15.81 1.41
C ALA A 285 -8.93 15.75 2.93
N ALA A 286 -8.01 15.19 3.69
CA ALA A 286 -8.12 15.12 5.15
C ALA A 286 -8.31 16.52 5.77
N ASP A 287 -7.52 17.52 5.36
CA ASP A 287 -7.61 18.88 5.88
C ASP A 287 -8.93 19.57 5.51
N ASN A 288 -9.36 19.46 4.26
CA ASN A 288 -10.57 20.13 3.79
C ASN A 288 -11.86 19.49 4.34
N PHE A 289 -11.87 18.15 4.52
CA PHE A 289 -13.01 17.46 5.15
C PHE A 289 -13.04 17.58 6.68
N ARG A 290 -12.00 18.17 7.31
CA ARG A 290 -11.95 18.37 8.78
C ARG A 290 -13.14 19.18 9.32
N CYS A 291 -13.73 20.05 8.51
CA CYS A 291 -14.94 20.79 8.89
C CYS A 291 -16.16 19.90 9.19
N LEU A 292 -16.14 18.63 8.79
CA LEU A 292 -17.19 17.64 9.06
C LEU A 292 -16.90 16.77 10.30
N ASN A 293 -15.86 17.10 11.08
CA ASN A 293 -15.49 16.45 12.35
C ASN A 293 -15.44 14.91 12.27
N TYR A 294 -14.81 14.36 11.21
CA TYR A 294 -14.68 12.92 11.09
C TYR A 294 -13.80 12.31 12.19
N GLU A 295 -14.18 11.13 12.64
CA GLU A 295 -13.54 10.43 13.77
C GLU A 295 -12.46 9.45 13.33
N SER A 296 -12.51 8.96 12.11
CA SER A 296 -11.54 7.99 11.59
C SER A 296 -11.38 8.06 10.07
N TYR A 297 -10.30 7.43 9.59
CA TYR A 297 -10.05 7.17 8.19
C TYR A 297 -10.43 5.74 7.81
N ILE A 298 -10.95 5.57 6.60
CA ILE A 298 -11.14 4.27 5.97
C ILE A 298 -10.39 4.27 4.64
N PHE A 299 -9.41 3.40 4.50
CA PHE A 299 -8.65 3.26 3.26
C PHE A 299 -9.33 2.28 2.32
N THR A 300 -9.56 2.72 1.08
CA THR A 300 -10.24 1.95 0.02
C THR A 300 -9.29 1.62 -1.13
N LYS A 301 -9.74 0.78 -2.06
CA LYS A 301 -9.01 0.41 -3.29
C LYS A 301 -7.65 -0.22 -3.03
N ARG A 302 -7.58 -1.09 -2.05
CA ARG A 302 -6.34 -1.78 -1.65
C ARG A 302 -5.91 -2.87 -2.66
N ASP A 303 -6.78 -3.18 -3.59
CA ASP A 303 -6.66 -4.15 -4.66
C ASP A 303 -6.26 -3.51 -6.03
N GLU A 304 -6.23 -2.18 -6.10
CA GLU A 304 -5.69 -1.38 -7.22
C GLU A 304 -4.23 -0.95 -6.90
#